data_484f0c0240e34e3814e25a0139ddd79d
#
_entry.id   484f0c0240e34e3814e25a0139ddd79d
#
_cell.length_a   1.000
_cell.length_b   1.000
_cell.length_c   1.000
_cell.angle_alpha   90.00
_cell.angle_beta   90.00
_cell.angle_gamma   90.00
#
_symmetry.space_group_name_H-M   'P 1'
#
loop_
_entity.id
_entity.type
_entity.pdbx_description
1 polymer ?
#
loop_
_entity_poly.entity_id
_entity_poly.type
_entity_poly.pdbx_seq_one_letter_code
_entity_poly.pdbx_strand_id
1 'polypeptide(L)'
;MALIVQKYGGTSMGSAERIKNVARRIARWKSQGNDVVVVVSAMSGETNRLIALAHDIQEKPDPRELDVMISTGEQVTIALLAMALKDIGQDAISYCGWQVKMETDDAYNKARIASINAERIQSELAIGRVVVVAGFQGVDDDNNITTLGRGGSDTSAVAIAAAIKADECQIYTDVDGVYTTDPRVVPEARRLKTISFEEMIEMASLGAKVLQIRSVEFAGKYKVPLRVLSSFEENPTGTLITYEEDEKMEKALISGIAFDRNEARINVKGVPDKPGIAYQILGPIADGNVEVDMIIQNVGMAGTTDFSFTVPRNDYKKALTLLENVQSQIGAVSFDCDDTVAKVSIVGVGMRSHSGVAATMFKTLAEEGINIQLISTSEIKISVLIDEKYLELAVRVLHKAFNLAAEN
;
A
#
# COMPACT_ATOMS: atom_id res chain seq x y z
N MET A 1 21.44 10.10 19.54
CA MET A 1 20.76 8.85 19.96
C MET A 1 19.34 8.96 19.44
N ALA A 2 19.01 8.15 18.44
CA ALA A 2 17.68 8.13 17.85
C ALA A 2 16.98 6.79 18.18
N LEU A 3 15.67 6.81 18.30
CA LEU A 3 14.83 5.63 18.45
C LEU A 3 14.27 5.25 17.07
N ILE A 4 14.71 4.12 16.53
CA ILE A 4 14.41 3.67 15.18
C ILE A 4 13.60 2.38 15.22
N VAL A 5 12.51 2.33 14.45
CA VAL A 5 11.81 1.08 14.17
C VAL A 5 12.21 0.61 12.78
N GLN A 6 12.70 -0.62 12.66
CA GLN A 6 13.10 -1.22 11.39
C GLN A 6 12.19 -2.38 11.06
N LYS A 7 11.56 -2.37 9.86
CA LYS A 7 10.76 -3.50 9.38
C LYS A 7 11.52 -4.24 8.28
N TYR A 8 11.56 -5.56 8.37
CA TYR A 8 12.13 -6.42 7.33
C TYR A 8 11.08 -7.36 6.76
N GLY A 9 10.89 -7.30 5.44
CA GLY A 9 9.94 -8.14 4.70
C GLY A 9 10.40 -9.59 4.54
N GLY A 10 9.51 -10.45 4.05
CA GLY A 10 9.80 -11.88 3.87
C GLY A 10 11.00 -12.18 2.98
N THR A 11 11.23 -11.39 1.93
CA THR A 11 12.41 -11.49 1.07
C THR A 11 13.71 -11.22 1.83
N SER A 12 13.70 -10.28 2.76
CA SER A 12 14.84 -9.96 3.64
C SER A 12 15.10 -11.07 4.67
N MET A 13 14.06 -11.82 5.04
CA MET A 13 14.10 -12.91 6.02
C MET A 13 14.11 -14.30 5.37
N GLY A 14 14.28 -14.40 4.05
CA GLY A 14 14.06 -15.61 3.27
C GLY A 14 15.07 -16.76 3.45
N SER A 15 16.18 -16.55 4.18
CA SER A 15 17.16 -17.59 4.50
C SER A 15 17.96 -17.23 5.77
N ALA A 16 18.62 -18.23 6.36
CA ALA A 16 19.50 -18.03 7.52
C ALA A 16 20.62 -17.00 7.22
N GLU A 17 21.16 -17.00 6.01
CA GLU A 17 22.19 -16.04 5.60
C GLU A 17 21.64 -14.61 5.56
N ARG A 18 20.44 -14.42 4.99
CA ARG A 18 19.77 -13.12 4.96
C ARG A 18 19.45 -12.62 6.37
N ILE A 19 18.98 -13.50 7.26
CA ILE A 19 18.74 -13.16 8.68
C ILE A 19 20.04 -12.70 9.37
N LYS A 20 21.16 -13.37 9.12
CA LYS A 20 22.48 -12.94 9.64
C LYS A 20 22.91 -11.59 9.06
N ASN A 21 22.59 -11.28 7.80
CA ASN A 21 22.86 -9.97 7.21
C ASN A 21 22.01 -8.88 7.87
N VAL A 22 20.74 -9.14 8.14
CA VAL A 22 19.84 -8.27 8.89
C VAL A 22 20.41 -8.02 10.30
N ALA A 23 20.83 -9.06 11.02
CA ALA A 23 21.43 -8.94 12.35
C ALA A 23 22.66 -8.03 12.35
N ARG A 24 23.58 -8.18 11.38
CA ARG A 24 24.77 -7.30 11.25
C ARG A 24 24.37 -5.85 10.99
N ARG A 25 23.33 -5.60 10.19
CA ARG A 25 22.82 -4.23 9.94
C ARG A 25 22.27 -3.61 11.21
N ILE A 26 21.46 -4.34 11.97
CA ILE A 26 20.90 -3.89 13.24
C ILE A 26 22.02 -3.56 14.25
N ALA A 27 23.01 -4.45 14.38
CA ALA A 27 24.16 -4.22 15.26
C ALA A 27 24.94 -2.96 14.88
N ARG A 28 25.06 -2.64 13.58
CA ARG A 28 25.67 -1.40 13.10
C ARG A 28 24.87 -0.17 13.56
N TRP A 29 23.54 -0.19 13.48
CA TRP A 29 22.69 0.90 13.99
C TRP A 29 22.85 1.07 15.52
N LYS A 30 22.89 -0.04 16.26
CA LYS A 30 23.13 0.00 17.71
C LYS A 30 24.53 0.56 18.05
N SER A 31 25.58 0.18 17.32
CA SER A 31 26.93 0.68 17.54
C SER A 31 27.08 2.20 17.31
N GLN A 32 26.15 2.81 16.57
CA GLN A 32 26.04 4.26 16.38
C GLN A 32 25.33 4.97 17.54
N GLY A 33 24.94 4.24 18.59
CA GLY A 33 24.27 4.77 19.77
C GLY A 33 22.76 4.90 19.65
N ASN A 34 22.13 4.26 18.66
CA ASN A 34 20.68 4.31 18.49
C ASN A 34 19.99 3.19 19.26
N ASP A 35 18.74 3.43 19.64
CA ASP A 35 17.81 2.40 20.08
C ASP A 35 17.05 1.82 18.90
N VAL A 36 16.94 0.48 18.85
CA VAL A 36 16.38 -0.21 17.70
C VAL A 36 15.30 -1.20 18.12
N VAL A 37 14.10 -1.03 17.54
CA VAL A 37 13.04 -2.02 17.53
C VAL A 37 12.94 -2.60 16.13
N VAL A 38 12.82 -3.91 16.02
CA VAL A 38 12.76 -4.59 14.73
C VAL A 38 11.44 -5.32 14.58
N VAL A 39 10.75 -5.11 13.48
CA VAL A 39 9.53 -5.84 13.12
C VAL A 39 9.83 -6.72 11.91
N VAL A 40 9.51 -8.00 11.98
CA VAL A 40 9.80 -8.94 10.90
C VAL A 40 8.54 -9.60 10.38
N SER A 41 8.55 -9.91 9.09
CA SER A 41 7.60 -10.81 8.45
C SER A 41 8.07 -12.27 8.56
N ALA A 42 7.18 -13.21 8.27
CA ALA A 42 7.54 -14.59 8.02
C ALA A 42 8.57 -14.72 6.89
N MET A 43 9.27 -15.84 6.83
CA MET A 43 10.15 -16.16 5.70
C MET A 43 9.36 -16.16 4.39
N SER A 44 10.04 -15.79 3.29
CA SER A 44 9.40 -15.73 1.97
C SER A 44 8.70 -17.05 1.62
N GLY A 45 7.41 -16.97 1.26
CA GLY A 45 6.58 -18.12 0.88
C GLY A 45 5.94 -18.87 2.05
N GLU A 46 6.35 -18.64 3.30
CA GLU A 46 5.87 -19.39 4.46
C GLU A 46 4.38 -19.17 4.73
N THR A 47 3.90 -17.94 4.70
CA THR A 47 2.48 -17.63 4.88
C THR A 47 1.62 -18.32 3.81
N ASN A 48 2.06 -18.29 2.54
CA ASN A 48 1.35 -18.97 1.45
C ASN A 48 1.34 -20.49 1.64
N ARG A 49 2.45 -21.08 2.12
CA ARG A 49 2.54 -22.52 2.43
C ARG A 49 1.54 -22.92 3.53
N LEU A 50 1.45 -22.11 4.59
CA LEU A 50 0.50 -22.34 5.68
C LEU A 50 -0.95 -22.21 5.21
N ILE A 51 -1.27 -21.19 4.39
CA ILE A 51 -2.61 -21.03 3.80
C ILE A 51 -2.98 -22.24 2.94
N ALA A 52 -2.06 -22.70 2.09
CA ALA A 52 -2.30 -23.89 1.27
C ALA A 52 -2.58 -25.12 2.13
N LEU A 53 -1.82 -25.32 3.20
CA LEU A 53 -2.04 -26.42 4.14
C LEU A 53 -3.43 -26.36 4.82
N ALA A 54 -3.93 -25.14 5.13
CA ALA A 54 -5.29 -24.98 5.66
C ALA A 54 -6.35 -25.41 4.65
N HIS A 55 -6.15 -25.04 3.37
CA HIS A 55 -7.07 -25.43 2.30
C HIS A 55 -7.04 -26.94 2.00
N ASP A 56 -5.95 -27.64 2.28
CA ASP A 56 -5.89 -29.11 2.21
C ASP A 56 -6.80 -29.77 3.27
N ILE A 57 -7.10 -29.08 4.38
CA ILE A 57 -7.98 -29.57 5.45
C ILE A 57 -9.42 -29.13 5.26
N GLN A 58 -9.63 -27.86 4.88
CA GLN A 58 -10.96 -27.27 4.69
C GLN A 58 -10.98 -26.41 3.40
N GLU A 59 -12.00 -26.62 2.57
CA GLU A 59 -12.21 -25.78 1.37
C GLU A 59 -12.34 -24.28 1.73
N LYS A 60 -12.99 -23.98 2.85
CA LYS A 60 -13.11 -22.65 3.45
C LYS A 60 -12.62 -22.72 4.89
N PRO A 61 -11.33 -22.51 5.14
CA PRO A 61 -10.77 -22.55 6.49
C PRO A 61 -11.48 -21.60 7.45
N ASP A 62 -11.69 -22.02 8.66
CA ASP A 62 -12.20 -21.17 9.73
C ASP A 62 -11.26 -19.98 9.93
N PRO A 63 -11.76 -18.73 9.87
CA PRO A 63 -10.90 -17.55 9.87
C PRO A 63 -10.06 -17.40 11.15
N ARG A 64 -10.62 -17.75 12.32
CA ARG A 64 -9.90 -17.67 13.58
C ARG A 64 -8.77 -18.69 13.65
N GLU A 65 -9.03 -19.94 13.26
CA GLU A 65 -8.00 -21.00 13.27
C GLU A 65 -6.93 -20.74 12.21
N LEU A 66 -7.31 -20.12 11.08
CA LEU A 66 -6.36 -19.68 10.06
C LEU A 66 -5.40 -18.64 10.63
N ASP A 67 -5.88 -17.65 11.38
CA ASP A 67 -5.03 -16.62 12.02
C ASP A 67 -4.06 -17.25 13.03
N VAL A 68 -4.51 -18.21 13.85
CA VAL A 68 -3.64 -18.94 14.76
C VAL A 68 -2.50 -19.61 14.00
N MET A 69 -2.81 -20.26 12.88
CA MET A 69 -1.82 -21.01 12.10
C MET A 69 -0.86 -20.09 11.35
N ILE A 70 -1.35 -19.09 10.61
CA ILE A 70 -0.49 -18.25 9.77
C ILE A 70 0.40 -17.31 10.59
N SER A 71 0.01 -16.96 11.83
CA SER A 71 0.83 -16.15 12.74
C SER A 71 2.11 -16.86 13.20
N THR A 72 2.20 -18.19 13.05
CA THR A 72 3.40 -18.95 13.46
C THR A 72 4.62 -18.65 12.61
N GLY A 73 4.44 -18.17 11.37
CA GLY A 73 5.54 -17.83 10.48
C GLY A 73 6.47 -16.76 11.05
N GLU A 74 5.89 -15.70 11.61
CA GLU A 74 6.65 -14.62 12.25
C GLU A 74 7.26 -15.06 13.58
N GLN A 75 6.65 -16.01 14.29
CA GLN A 75 7.22 -16.56 15.53
C GLN A 75 8.56 -17.26 15.27
N VAL A 76 8.69 -17.94 14.14
CA VAL A 76 9.97 -18.53 13.70
C VAL A 76 11.00 -17.44 13.42
N THR A 77 10.65 -16.43 12.65
CA THR A 77 11.61 -15.40 12.21
C THR A 77 12.08 -14.49 13.33
N ILE A 78 11.24 -14.12 14.32
CA ILE A 78 11.67 -13.33 15.47
C ILE A 78 12.69 -14.09 16.31
N ALA A 79 12.49 -15.39 16.54
CA ALA A 79 13.39 -16.23 17.29
C ALA A 79 14.75 -16.39 16.57
N LEU A 80 14.74 -16.66 15.26
CA LEU A 80 15.96 -16.79 14.46
C LEU A 80 16.77 -15.49 14.43
N LEU A 81 16.10 -14.33 14.30
CA LEU A 81 16.78 -13.04 14.30
C LEU A 81 17.38 -12.72 15.68
N ALA A 82 16.64 -12.98 16.77
CA ALA A 82 17.15 -12.78 18.12
C ALA A 82 18.37 -13.67 18.42
N MET A 83 18.35 -14.93 17.95
CA MET A 83 19.51 -15.82 18.04
C MET A 83 20.70 -15.28 17.23
N ALA A 84 20.47 -14.83 16.00
CA ALA A 84 21.54 -14.26 15.15
C ALA A 84 22.15 -12.99 15.73
N LEU A 85 21.36 -12.13 16.39
CA LEU A 85 21.87 -10.95 17.12
C LEU A 85 22.74 -11.35 18.29
N LYS A 86 22.32 -12.32 19.11
CA LYS A 86 23.09 -12.81 20.25
C LYS A 86 24.38 -13.48 19.82
N ASP A 87 24.38 -14.20 18.70
CA ASP A 87 25.58 -14.85 18.13
C ASP A 87 26.70 -13.85 17.79
N ILE A 88 26.35 -12.62 17.44
CA ILE A 88 27.30 -11.53 17.17
C ILE A 88 27.52 -10.58 18.36
N GLY A 89 27.08 -10.98 19.57
CA GLY A 89 27.28 -10.24 20.80
C GLY A 89 26.33 -9.09 21.08
N GLN A 90 25.23 -8.99 20.27
CA GLN A 90 24.20 -7.97 20.48
C GLN A 90 23.06 -8.57 21.33
N ASP A 91 22.84 -8.03 22.54
CA ASP A 91 21.70 -8.49 23.37
C ASP A 91 20.37 -8.12 22.72
N ALA A 92 19.49 -9.12 22.62
CA ALA A 92 18.21 -9.01 21.93
C ALA A 92 17.15 -9.90 22.59
N ILE A 93 15.88 -9.49 22.46
CA ILE A 93 14.73 -10.25 22.90
C ILE A 93 13.63 -10.23 21.85
N SER A 94 12.92 -11.34 21.68
CA SER A 94 11.82 -11.47 20.73
C SER A 94 10.47 -11.51 21.41
N TYR A 95 9.47 -10.89 20.80
CA TYR A 95 8.07 -10.87 21.25
C TYR A 95 7.10 -11.10 20.11
N CYS A 96 6.08 -11.92 20.37
CA CYS A 96 4.89 -12.00 19.53
C CYS A 96 4.00 -10.76 19.73
N GLY A 97 3.08 -10.51 18.80
CA GLY A 97 2.17 -9.37 18.86
C GLY A 97 1.34 -9.32 20.16
N TRP A 98 0.85 -10.47 20.62
CA TRP A 98 0.11 -10.57 21.87
C TRP A 98 0.96 -10.30 23.14
N GLN A 99 2.26 -10.55 23.09
CA GLN A 99 3.17 -10.26 24.22
C GLN A 99 3.46 -8.77 24.40
N VAL A 100 3.39 -7.98 23.33
CA VAL A 100 3.45 -6.51 23.36
C VAL A 100 2.07 -5.87 23.37
N LYS A 101 1.02 -6.67 23.57
CA LYS A 101 -0.38 -6.24 23.60
C LYS A 101 -0.73 -5.36 22.41
N MET A 102 -0.48 -5.84 21.21
CA MET A 102 -1.04 -5.26 19.99
C MET A 102 -2.52 -5.66 19.91
N GLU A 103 -3.37 -4.84 20.51
CA GLU A 103 -4.80 -5.07 20.58
C GLU A 103 -5.48 -4.75 19.26
N THR A 104 -6.40 -5.60 18.82
CA THR A 104 -7.12 -5.48 17.56
C THR A 104 -8.61 -5.73 17.75
N ASP A 105 -9.41 -5.43 16.72
CA ASP A 105 -10.76 -5.98 16.60
C ASP A 105 -10.71 -7.48 16.25
N ASP A 106 -11.89 -8.12 16.24
CA ASP A 106 -12.12 -9.54 15.95
C ASP A 106 -12.33 -9.86 14.45
N ALA A 107 -11.96 -8.93 13.59
CA ALA A 107 -12.07 -9.14 12.13
C ALA A 107 -10.93 -10.04 11.61
N TYR A 108 -10.98 -11.33 11.92
CA TYR A 108 -9.94 -12.29 11.54
C TYR A 108 -9.52 -12.19 10.07
N ASN A 109 -8.22 -12.42 9.81
CA ASN A 109 -7.53 -12.26 8.51
C ASN A 109 -7.39 -10.81 7.99
N LYS A 110 -8.04 -9.82 8.63
CA LYS A 110 -8.00 -8.39 8.25
C LYS A 110 -8.22 -7.46 9.45
N ALA A 111 -7.80 -7.89 10.62
CA ALA A 111 -7.98 -7.15 11.87
C ALA A 111 -7.38 -5.75 11.83
N ARG A 112 -7.94 -4.84 12.62
CA ARG A 112 -7.49 -3.47 12.75
C ARG A 112 -6.91 -3.23 14.14
N ILE A 113 -5.73 -2.62 14.19
CA ILE A 113 -5.06 -2.28 15.43
C ILE A 113 -5.86 -1.19 16.16
N ALA A 114 -6.28 -1.49 17.37
CA ALA A 114 -6.96 -0.58 18.28
C ALA A 114 -5.95 0.14 19.18
N SER A 115 -5.04 -0.60 19.81
CA SER A 115 -4.01 -0.04 20.69
C SER A 115 -2.75 -0.91 20.74
N ILE A 116 -1.64 -0.34 21.27
CA ILE A 116 -0.40 -1.07 21.58
C ILE A 116 0.09 -0.60 22.94
N ASN A 117 0.40 -1.57 23.84
CA ASN A 117 1.09 -1.24 25.08
C ASN A 117 2.60 -1.17 24.85
N ALA A 118 3.13 0.04 24.88
CA ALA A 118 4.56 0.30 24.64
C ALA A 118 5.47 -0.04 25.83
N GLU A 119 4.97 -0.23 27.04
CA GLU A 119 5.75 -0.35 28.28
C GLU A 119 6.79 -1.46 28.21
N ARG A 120 6.39 -2.64 27.68
CA ARG A 120 7.30 -3.77 27.56
C ARG A 120 8.46 -3.49 26.61
N ILE A 121 8.19 -2.85 25.48
CA ILE A 121 9.20 -2.47 24.50
C ILE A 121 10.15 -1.44 25.13
N GLN A 122 9.60 -0.41 25.76
CA GLN A 122 10.38 0.66 26.40
C GLN A 122 11.29 0.13 27.54
N SER A 123 10.79 -0.81 28.36
CA SER A 123 11.58 -1.42 29.44
C SER A 123 12.80 -2.18 28.93
N GLU A 124 12.67 -2.89 27.80
CA GLU A 124 13.79 -3.61 27.21
C GLU A 124 14.80 -2.66 26.52
N LEU A 125 14.31 -1.61 25.88
CA LEU A 125 15.18 -0.57 25.31
C LEU A 125 15.98 0.15 26.40
N ALA A 126 15.37 0.42 27.56
CA ALA A 126 16.04 1.08 28.69
C ALA A 126 17.25 0.31 29.24
N ILE A 127 17.31 -1.00 29.08
CA ILE A 127 18.45 -1.84 29.44
C ILE A 127 19.36 -2.15 28.24
N GLY A 128 19.17 -1.45 27.11
CA GLY A 128 20.04 -1.51 25.93
C GLY A 128 19.77 -2.65 24.96
N ARG A 129 18.72 -3.45 25.14
CA ARG A 129 18.35 -4.56 24.27
C ARG A 129 17.80 -4.11 22.93
N VAL A 130 18.04 -4.89 21.89
CA VAL A 130 17.27 -4.86 20.65
C VAL A 130 15.97 -5.64 20.86
N VAL A 131 14.84 -5.01 20.57
CA VAL A 131 13.51 -5.66 20.68
C VAL A 131 13.08 -6.13 19.29
N VAL A 132 12.84 -7.43 19.13
CA VAL A 132 12.37 -8.03 17.87
C VAL A 132 10.90 -8.42 18.03
N VAL A 133 10.03 -7.84 17.22
CA VAL A 133 8.56 -8.06 17.32
C VAL A 133 8.05 -8.75 16.07
N ALA A 134 7.20 -9.75 16.26
CA ALA A 134 6.47 -10.37 15.17
C ALA A 134 5.48 -9.37 14.56
N GLY A 135 5.66 -9.05 13.28
CA GLY A 135 4.68 -8.27 12.54
C GLY A 135 3.43 -9.07 12.21
N PHE A 136 2.47 -8.43 11.51
CA PHE A 136 1.30 -9.10 10.95
C PHE A 136 0.24 -9.57 11.95
N GLN A 137 0.55 -9.75 13.21
CA GLN A 137 -0.30 -10.37 14.22
C GLN A 137 -0.62 -9.45 15.39
N GLY A 138 -1.80 -9.63 15.99
CA GLY A 138 -2.25 -8.99 17.22
C GLY A 138 -3.11 -9.95 18.04
N VAL A 139 -3.90 -9.39 18.93
CA VAL A 139 -4.80 -10.12 19.83
C VAL A 139 -6.09 -9.34 20.01
N ASP A 140 -7.23 -10.02 19.98
CA ASP A 140 -8.53 -9.42 20.30
C ASP A 140 -8.79 -9.34 21.81
N ASP A 141 -9.94 -8.79 22.20
CA ASP A 141 -10.33 -8.62 23.61
C ASP A 141 -10.49 -9.96 24.36
N ASP A 142 -10.76 -11.05 23.63
CA ASP A 142 -10.88 -12.41 24.18
C ASP A 142 -9.54 -13.16 24.20
N ASN A 143 -8.43 -12.49 23.88
CA ASN A 143 -7.08 -13.04 23.74
C ASN A 143 -6.93 -14.07 22.60
N ASN A 144 -7.77 -14.03 21.58
CA ASN A 144 -7.55 -14.79 20.37
C ASN A 144 -6.51 -14.08 19.48
N ILE A 145 -5.67 -14.87 18.84
CA ILE A 145 -4.71 -14.35 17.89
C ILE A 145 -5.46 -13.87 16.63
N THR A 146 -5.11 -12.67 16.18
CA THR A 146 -5.65 -12.05 14.97
C THR A 146 -4.55 -11.73 14.01
N THR A 147 -4.84 -11.66 12.70
CA THR A 147 -3.89 -11.17 11.69
C THR A 147 -4.43 -9.97 10.93
N LEU A 148 -3.49 -9.10 10.52
CA LEU A 148 -3.81 -7.78 9.95
C LEU A 148 -4.04 -7.79 8.43
N GLY A 149 -3.90 -8.96 7.81
CA GLY A 149 -3.99 -9.10 6.36
C GLY A 149 -2.74 -8.62 5.60
N ARG A 150 -2.85 -8.43 4.28
CA ARG A 150 -1.73 -8.04 3.42
C ARG A 150 -1.09 -6.73 3.89
N GLY A 151 0.25 -6.68 3.91
CA GLY A 151 1.02 -5.54 4.41
C GLY A 151 0.92 -5.33 5.93
N GLY A 152 0.39 -6.31 6.65
CA GLY A 152 0.21 -6.24 8.11
C GLY A 152 1.50 -6.00 8.86
N SER A 153 2.65 -6.51 8.41
CA SER A 153 3.94 -6.24 9.05
C SER A 153 4.40 -4.79 8.90
N ASP A 154 4.10 -4.12 7.77
CA ASP A 154 4.37 -2.69 7.59
C ASP A 154 3.49 -1.88 8.54
N THR A 155 2.19 -2.24 8.61
CA THR A 155 1.25 -1.61 9.54
C THR A 155 1.65 -1.81 10.99
N SER A 156 2.11 -3.02 11.39
CA SER A 156 2.63 -3.30 12.73
C SER A 156 3.83 -2.43 13.08
N ALA A 157 4.79 -2.29 12.15
CA ALA A 157 5.98 -1.48 12.36
C ALA A 157 5.66 0.00 12.59
N VAL A 158 4.79 0.55 11.75
CA VAL A 158 4.35 1.95 11.89
C VAL A 158 3.55 2.16 13.19
N ALA A 159 2.68 1.21 13.55
CA ALA A 159 1.89 1.30 14.78
C ALA A 159 2.79 1.24 16.04
N ILE A 160 3.80 0.36 16.04
CA ILE A 160 4.81 0.32 17.10
C ILE A 160 5.59 1.62 17.14
N ALA A 161 6.05 2.15 15.99
CA ALA A 161 6.78 3.41 15.92
C ALA A 161 5.96 4.58 16.49
N ALA A 162 4.67 4.64 16.18
CA ALA A 162 3.75 5.61 16.76
C ALA A 162 3.62 5.46 18.28
N ALA A 163 3.43 4.22 18.77
CA ALA A 163 3.22 3.94 20.20
C ALA A 163 4.44 4.28 21.05
N ILE A 164 5.65 4.01 20.56
CA ILE A 164 6.90 4.32 21.27
C ILE A 164 7.47 5.71 20.95
N LYS A 165 6.81 6.48 20.06
CA LYS A 165 7.26 7.79 19.57
C LYS A 165 8.65 7.74 18.95
N ALA A 166 8.85 6.79 18.03
CA ALA A 166 10.11 6.63 17.32
C ALA A 166 10.41 7.85 16.42
N ASP A 167 11.70 8.17 16.28
CA ASP A 167 12.16 9.26 15.41
C ASP A 167 11.96 8.94 13.93
N GLU A 168 12.07 7.67 13.54
CA GLU A 168 11.85 7.20 12.16
C GLU A 168 11.43 5.72 12.15
N CYS A 169 10.51 5.38 11.23
CA CYS A 169 10.19 4.00 10.87
C CYS A 169 10.80 3.67 9.50
N GLN A 170 11.66 2.68 9.44
CA GLN A 170 12.39 2.24 8.25
C GLN A 170 11.82 0.94 7.71
N ILE A 171 11.30 0.97 6.47
CA ILE A 171 10.78 -0.22 5.79
C ILE A 171 11.85 -0.74 4.82
N TYR A 172 12.50 -1.83 5.19
CA TYR A 172 13.45 -2.54 4.32
C TYR A 172 12.71 -3.53 3.43
N THR A 173 12.86 -3.35 2.12
CA THR A 173 12.18 -4.14 1.08
C THR A 173 13.14 -4.49 -0.05
N ASP A 174 12.65 -5.08 -1.13
CA ASP A 174 13.43 -5.48 -2.32
C ASP A 174 13.64 -4.33 -3.34
N VAL A 175 13.07 -3.16 -3.07
CA VAL A 175 13.32 -1.93 -3.84
C VAL A 175 14.11 -0.92 -3.00
N ASP A 176 14.82 -0.02 -3.66
CA ASP A 176 15.71 0.96 -3.03
C ASP A 176 15.04 2.31 -2.74
N GLY A 177 13.72 2.43 -2.98
CA GLY A 177 12.94 3.63 -2.69
C GLY A 177 11.70 3.77 -3.57
N VAL A 178 11.10 4.95 -3.55
CA VAL A 178 9.97 5.35 -4.39
C VAL A 178 10.49 6.10 -5.61
N TYR A 179 9.99 5.75 -6.79
CA TYR A 179 10.41 6.32 -8.07
C TYR A 179 9.32 7.20 -8.68
N THR A 180 9.74 8.11 -9.56
CA THR A 180 8.81 8.96 -10.35
C THR A 180 7.85 8.14 -11.22
N THR A 181 8.18 6.91 -11.56
CA THR A 181 7.32 5.85 -12.10
C THR A 181 8.07 4.51 -12.00
N ASP A 182 7.48 3.41 -12.48
CA ASP A 182 8.14 2.10 -12.50
C ASP A 182 9.37 2.11 -13.44
N PRO A 183 10.59 1.91 -12.93
CA PRO A 183 11.80 1.91 -13.76
C PRO A 183 11.87 0.77 -14.78
N ARG A 184 11.03 -0.27 -14.63
CA ARG A 184 10.90 -1.33 -15.63
C ARG A 184 10.15 -0.87 -16.88
N VAL A 185 9.31 0.15 -16.76
CA VAL A 185 8.56 0.77 -17.86
C VAL A 185 9.30 1.98 -18.43
N VAL A 186 9.89 2.78 -17.55
CA VAL A 186 10.68 3.98 -17.91
C VAL A 186 12.05 3.87 -17.26
N PRO A 187 13.10 3.46 -17.99
CA PRO A 187 14.46 3.32 -17.44
C PRO A 187 15.03 4.62 -16.87
N GLU A 188 14.56 5.76 -17.35
CA GLU A 188 14.95 7.11 -16.89
C GLU A 188 14.19 7.55 -15.63
N ALA A 189 13.31 6.70 -15.08
CA ALA A 189 12.62 7.00 -13.83
C ALA A 189 13.62 7.23 -12.70
N ARG A 190 13.41 8.29 -11.95
CA ARG A 190 14.31 8.76 -10.90
C ARG A 190 13.76 8.38 -9.52
N ARG A 191 14.63 7.92 -8.62
CA ARG A 191 14.27 7.73 -7.22
C ARG A 191 14.07 9.09 -6.55
N LEU A 192 12.96 9.24 -5.84
CA LEU A 192 12.64 10.42 -5.04
C LEU A 192 13.48 10.41 -3.75
N LYS A 193 14.05 11.55 -3.38
CA LYS A 193 14.73 11.71 -2.07
C LYS A 193 13.69 11.82 -0.95
N THR A 194 12.65 12.60 -1.21
CA THR A 194 11.52 12.84 -0.31
C THR A 194 10.21 12.80 -1.09
N ILE A 195 9.13 12.44 -0.42
CA ILE A 195 7.76 12.51 -0.93
C ILE A 195 6.81 12.81 0.24
N SER A 196 5.76 13.57 -0.01
CA SER A 196 4.75 13.84 1.02
C SER A 196 3.88 12.60 1.30
N PHE A 197 3.29 12.53 2.50
CA PHE A 197 2.34 11.45 2.81
C PHE A 197 1.14 11.45 1.87
N GLU A 198 0.63 12.63 1.51
CA GLU A 198 -0.50 12.76 0.58
C GLU A 198 -0.17 12.16 -0.79
N GLU A 199 0.97 12.50 -1.36
CA GLU A 199 1.43 11.94 -2.65
C GLU A 199 1.69 10.43 -2.56
N MET A 200 2.32 9.97 -1.47
CA MET A 200 2.62 8.55 -1.28
C MET A 200 1.33 7.70 -1.15
N ILE A 201 0.31 8.19 -0.44
CA ILE A 201 -1.00 7.54 -0.35
C ILE A 201 -1.62 7.40 -1.74
N GLU A 202 -1.62 8.49 -2.54
CA GLU A 202 -2.15 8.46 -3.89
C GLU A 202 -1.35 7.50 -4.79
N MET A 203 -0.02 7.55 -4.76
CA MET A 203 0.80 6.63 -5.55
C MET A 203 0.61 5.17 -5.13
N ALA A 204 0.50 4.89 -3.83
CA ALA A 204 0.26 3.54 -3.34
C ALA A 204 -1.13 3.01 -3.75
N SER A 205 -2.16 3.87 -3.74
CA SER A 205 -3.52 3.52 -4.19
C SER A 205 -3.61 3.27 -5.69
N LEU A 206 -2.72 3.89 -6.47
CA LEU A 206 -2.73 3.89 -7.93
C LEU A 206 -1.77 2.86 -8.55
N GLY A 207 -1.24 1.93 -7.76
CA GLY A 207 -0.44 0.80 -8.26
C GLY A 207 1.06 0.87 -8.01
N ALA A 208 1.59 1.91 -7.36
CA ALA A 208 2.97 1.92 -6.89
C ALA A 208 3.12 0.99 -5.67
N LYS A 209 3.30 -0.31 -5.91
CA LYS A 209 3.28 -1.40 -4.91
C LYS A 209 4.50 -1.42 -3.96
N VAL A 210 5.11 -0.27 -3.67
CA VAL A 210 6.28 -0.16 -2.80
C VAL A 210 5.90 -0.28 -1.32
N LEU A 211 4.79 0.35 -0.94
CA LEU A 211 4.23 0.32 0.41
C LEU A 211 2.74 -0.03 0.37
N GLN A 212 2.26 -0.62 1.45
CA GLN A 212 0.82 -0.79 1.65
C GLN A 212 0.17 0.54 2.04
N ILE A 213 -0.91 0.90 1.36
CA ILE A 213 -1.64 2.15 1.59
C ILE A 213 -1.99 2.34 3.08
N ARG A 214 -2.48 1.30 3.74
CA ARG A 214 -2.86 1.30 5.16
C ARG A 214 -1.69 1.68 6.08
N SER A 215 -0.46 1.25 5.78
CA SER A 215 0.72 1.63 6.57
C SER A 215 1.09 3.10 6.38
N VAL A 216 0.94 3.63 5.16
CA VAL A 216 1.20 5.04 4.85
C VAL A 216 0.15 5.95 5.51
N GLU A 217 -1.14 5.57 5.42
CA GLU A 217 -2.24 6.29 6.11
C GLU A 217 -2.01 6.32 7.63
N PHE A 218 -1.61 5.20 8.21
CA PHE A 218 -1.33 5.11 9.65
C PHE A 218 -0.14 5.98 10.04
N ALA A 219 0.97 5.92 9.27
CA ALA A 219 2.13 6.79 9.48
C ALA A 219 1.75 8.27 9.37
N GLY A 220 0.95 8.61 8.36
CA GLY A 220 0.40 9.95 8.18
C GLY A 220 -0.42 10.40 9.39
N LYS A 221 -1.38 9.61 9.84
CA LYS A 221 -2.25 9.93 10.98
C LYS A 221 -1.47 10.20 12.26
N TYR A 222 -0.45 9.41 12.54
CA TYR A 222 0.35 9.50 13.77
C TYR A 222 1.65 10.30 13.61
N LYS A 223 1.87 10.91 12.45
CA LYS A 223 3.04 11.74 12.13
C LYS A 223 4.38 11.02 12.34
N VAL A 224 4.44 9.75 11.96
CA VAL A 224 5.67 8.94 12.02
C VAL A 224 6.45 9.12 10.71
N PRO A 225 7.66 9.71 10.71
CA PRO A 225 8.51 9.75 9.52
C PRO A 225 8.78 8.32 9.03
N LEU A 226 8.54 8.06 7.75
CA LEU A 226 8.64 6.73 7.17
C LEU A 226 9.69 6.73 6.07
N ARG A 227 10.62 5.77 6.08
CA ARG A 227 11.66 5.66 5.05
C ARG A 227 11.63 4.29 4.40
N VAL A 228 11.62 4.27 3.07
CA VAL A 228 11.76 3.05 2.26
C VAL A 228 13.22 2.85 1.90
N LEU A 229 13.73 1.65 2.15
CA LEU A 229 15.14 1.32 2.00
C LEU A 229 15.32 -0.06 1.34
N SER A 230 16.38 -0.22 0.56
CA SER A 230 16.79 -1.54 0.07
C SER A 230 17.34 -2.42 1.20
N SER A 231 16.84 -3.65 1.30
CA SER A 231 17.41 -4.65 2.20
C SER A 231 18.70 -5.28 1.67
N PHE A 232 19.03 -5.06 0.40
CA PHE A 232 20.18 -5.66 -0.29
C PHE A 232 21.39 -4.72 -0.40
N GLU A 233 21.17 -3.41 -0.30
CA GLU A 233 22.25 -2.42 -0.29
C GLU A 233 22.89 -2.31 1.11
N GLU A 234 24.18 -2.08 1.17
CA GLU A 234 24.88 -1.97 2.45
C GLU A 234 24.55 -0.67 3.19
N ASN A 235 24.54 0.46 2.47
CA ASN A 235 24.24 1.80 3.00
C ASN A 235 23.15 2.49 2.17
N PRO A 236 21.88 2.00 2.24
CA PRO A 236 20.81 2.55 1.45
C PRO A 236 20.43 3.96 1.97
N THR A 237 20.17 4.88 1.06
CA THR A 237 19.64 6.22 1.37
C THR A 237 18.13 6.27 1.30
N GLY A 238 17.54 5.52 0.36
CA GLY A 238 16.11 5.34 0.21
C GLY A 238 15.31 6.59 -0.14
N THR A 239 14.01 6.54 0.15
CA THR A 239 13.07 7.65 0.04
C THR A 239 12.44 7.93 1.40
N LEU A 240 12.48 9.18 1.86
CA LEU A 240 11.80 9.63 3.07
C LEU A 240 10.37 10.07 2.73
N ILE A 241 9.39 9.53 3.44
CA ILE A 241 7.99 9.98 3.38
C ILE A 241 7.74 10.82 4.63
N THR A 242 7.38 12.08 4.47
CA THR A 242 7.29 13.04 5.56
C THR A 242 6.24 14.12 5.30
N TYR A 243 5.90 14.87 6.34
CA TYR A 243 5.11 16.10 6.25
C TYR A 243 5.97 17.34 5.99
N GLU A 244 7.28 17.24 6.28
CA GLU A 244 8.17 18.38 6.11
C GLU A 244 8.25 18.74 4.63
N GLU A 245 7.89 19.97 4.37
CA GLU A 245 8.10 20.58 3.07
C GLU A 245 9.60 20.83 2.90
N ASP A 246 10.18 20.33 1.80
CA ASP A 246 11.51 20.79 1.40
C ASP A 246 11.49 22.33 1.42
N GLU A 247 12.54 22.96 1.97
CA GLU A 247 12.69 24.42 2.08
C GLU A 247 12.72 25.15 0.73
N LYS A 248 12.57 24.44 -0.37
CA LYS A 248 12.43 25.04 -1.71
C LYS A 248 11.10 25.76 -1.83
N MET A 249 11.17 27.03 -2.18
CA MET A 249 10.01 27.92 -2.33
C MET A 249 9.00 27.46 -3.37
N GLU A 250 9.41 26.64 -4.36
CA GLU A 250 8.51 26.06 -5.36
C GLU A 250 8.74 24.54 -5.44
N LYS A 251 7.67 23.77 -5.23
CA LYS A 251 7.66 22.31 -5.34
C LYS A 251 7.62 21.87 -6.81
N ALA A 252 8.13 20.68 -7.09
CA ALA A 252 7.90 20.04 -8.36
C ALA A 252 6.39 19.96 -8.65
N LEU A 253 6.00 20.33 -9.87
CA LEU A 253 4.60 20.32 -10.29
C LEU A 253 3.98 18.93 -10.18
N ILE A 254 4.72 17.92 -10.62
CA ILE A 254 4.37 16.50 -10.61
C ILE A 254 5.50 15.72 -9.93
N SER A 255 5.15 14.88 -8.98
CA SER A 255 6.09 14.03 -8.26
C SER A 255 6.25 12.66 -8.91
N GLY A 256 5.20 12.17 -9.59
CA GLY A 256 5.28 10.87 -10.24
C GLY A 256 4.07 10.51 -11.08
N ILE A 257 4.24 9.38 -11.78
CA ILE A 257 3.19 8.74 -12.58
C ILE A 257 2.99 7.33 -12.03
N ALA A 258 1.78 7.04 -11.58
CA ALA A 258 1.34 5.72 -11.19
C ALA A 258 0.38 5.14 -12.23
N PHE A 259 0.31 3.81 -12.30
CA PHE A 259 -0.61 3.14 -13.22
C PHE A 259 -1.10 1.81 -12.64
N ASP A 260 -2.31 1.42 -13.03
CA ASP A 260 -2.88 0.12 -12.69
C ASP A 260 -3.43 -0.57 -13.93
N ARG A 261 -3.07 -1.86 -14.09
CA ARG A 261 -3.56 -2.76 -15.13
C ARG A 261 -4.79 -3.56 -14.66
N ASN A 262 -5.06 -3.57 -13.35
CA ASN A 262 -6.13 -4.35 -12.76
C ASN A 262 -7.44 -3.55 -12.71
N GLU A 263 -7.82 -2.97 -13.86
CA GLU A 263 -9.02 -2.16 -14.02
C GLU A 263 -9.97 -2.77 -15.05
N ALA A 264 -11.25 -2.66 -14.79
CA ALA A 264 -12.32 -2.92 -15.76
C ALA A 264 -13.38 -1.82 -15.65
N ARG A 265 -13.82 -1.32 -16.78
CA ARG A 265 -14.86 -0.28 -16.88
C ARG A 265 -16.23 -0.91 -17.05
N ILE A 266 -17.18 -0.42 -16.27
CA ILE A 266 -18.61 -0.73 -16.43
C ILE A 266 -19.35 0.59 -16.64
N ASN A 267 -20.09 0.67 -17.73
CA ASN A 267 -20.98 1.80 -18.05
C ASN A 267 -22.42 1.33 -18.09
N VAL A 268 -23.21 1.79 -17.12
CA VAL A 268 -24.66 1.52 -17.02
C VAL A 268 -25.38 2.60 -17.78
N LYS A 269 -25.96 2.26 -18.94
CA LYS A 269 -26.57 3.21 -19.89
C LYS A 269 -28.03 3.43 -19.66
N GLY A 270 -28.45 4.68 -19.79
CA GLY A 270 -29.86 5.08 -19.91
C GLY A 270 -30.68 4.85 -18.63
N VAL A 271 -30.06 4.97 -17.45
CA VAL A 271 -30.79 4.89 -16.17
C VAL A 271 -31.60 6.16 -15.91
N PRO A 272 -32.75 6.08 -15.24
CA PRO A 272 -33.54 7.27 -14.89
C PRO A 272 -32.73 8.24 -14.02
N ASP A 273 -32.72 9.52 -14.40
CA ASP A 273 -32.06 10.57 -13.61
C ASP A 273 -32.98 10.97 -12.44
N LYS A 274 -32.85 10.29 -11.33
CA LYS A 274 -33.64 10.50 -10.11
C LYS A 274 -32.77 10.32 -8.86
N PRO A 275 -33.14 10.98 -7.74
CA PRO A 275 -32.45 10.77 -6.47
C PRO A 275 -32.42 9.29 -6.07
N GLY A 276 -31.23 8.81 -5.65
CA GLY A 276 -31.02 7.43 -5.20
C GLY A 276 -30.57 6.44 -6.26
N ILE A 277 -30.52 6.82 -7.56
CA ILE A 277 -30.12 5.88 -8.62
C ILE A 277 -28.67 5.37 -8.43
N ALA A 278 -27.74 6.23 -8.02
CA ALA A 278 -26.36 5.85 -7.73
C ALA A 278 -26.28 4.77 -6.63
N TYR A 279 -27.08 4.91 -5.56
CA TYR A 279 -27.17 3.91 -4.51
C TYR A 279 -27.75 2.57 -5.03
N GLN A 280 -28.79 2.64 -5.88
CA GLN A 280 -29.42 1.43 -6.45
C GLN A 280 -28.43 0.67 -7.35
N ILE A 281 -27.46 1.35 -7.99
CA ILE A 281 -26.43 0.74 -8.83
C ILE A 281 -25.29 0.20 -7.95
N LEU A 282 -24.76 1.01 -7.03
CA LEU A 282 -23.56 0.67 -6.27
C LEU A 282 -23.84 -0.16 -4.99
N GLY A 283 -25.06 -0.11 -4.45
CA GLY A 283 -25.45 -0.90 -3.27
C GLY A 283 -25.18 -2.40 -3.45
N PRO A 284 -25.73 -3.05 -4.47
CA PRO A 284 -25.46 -4.45 -4.75
C PRO A 284 -23.97 -4.78 -4.97
N ILE A 285 -23.20 -3.86 -5.53
CA ILE A 285 -21.75 -4.00 -5.73
C ILE A 285 -21.03 -4.01 -4.36
N ALA A 286 -21.41 -3.07 -3.48
CA ALA A 286 -20.86 -2.98 -2.13
C ALA A 286 -21.25 -4.19 -1.27
N ASP A 287 -22.52 -4.61 -1.31
CA ASP A 287 -23.01 -5.81 -0.61
C ASP A 287 -22.31 -7.08 -1.12
N GLY A 288 -21.93 -7.08 -2.40
CA GLY A 288 -21.09 -8.09 -3.02
C GLY A 288 -19.61 -8.01 -2.62
N ASN A 289 -19.21 -7.05 -1.81
CA ASN A 289 -17.81 -6.84 -1.42
C ASN A 289 -16.87 -6.65 -2.63
N VAL A 290 -17.31 -5.84 -3.61
CA VAL A 290 -16.53 -5.41 -4.76
C VAL A 290 -16.15 -3.95 -4.58
N GLU A 291 -14.86 -3.65 -4.70
CA GLU A 291 -14.35 -2.28 -4.64
C GLU A 291 -14.69 -1.52 -5.92
N VAL A 292 -15.01 -0.22 -5.78
CA VAL A 292 -15.25 0.70 -6.90
C VAL A 292 -14.28 1.86 -6.76
N ASP A 293 -13.63 2.25 -7.87
CA ASP A 293 -12.66 3.34 -7.85
C ASP A 293 -13.17 4.59 -8.57
N MET A 294 -13.00 4.71 -9.90
CA MET A 294 -13.50 5.87 -10.64
C MET A 294 -15.02 5.80 -10.75
N ILE A 295 -15.71 6.89 -10.39
CA ILE A 295 -17.18 6.99 -10.53
C ILE A 295 -17.49 8.28 -11.28
N ILE A 296 -18.23 8.16 -12.39
CA ILE A 296 -18.61 9.28 -13.25
C ILE A 296 -20.08 9.17 -13.60
N GLN A 297 -20.84 10.19 -13.27
CA GLN A 297 -22.25 10.34 -13.66
C GLN A 297 -22.39 11.65 -14.45
N ASN A 298 -22.97 11.56 -15.63
CA ASN A 298 -23.24 12.72 -16.46
C ASN A 298 -24.74 13.01 -16.49
N VAL A 299 -25.13 14.29 -16.50
CA VAL A 299 -26.51 14.68 -16.75
C VAL A 299 -26.85 14.32 -18.19
N GLY A 300 -27.79 13.42 -18.35
CA GLY A 300 -28.23 12.95 -19.66
C GLY A 300 -29.33 13.83 -20.29
N MET A 301 -29.74 13.48 -21.47
CA MET A 301 -30.92 14.09 -22.15
C MET A 301 -32.19 13.33 -21.79
N ALA A 302 -33.34 14.03 -21.78
CA ALA A 302 -34.66 13.42 -21.60
C ALA A 302 -34.90 12.65 -20.28
N GLY A 303 -34.27 13.08 -19.17
CA GLY A 303 -34.50 12.48 -17.85
C GLY A 303 -33.81 11.13 -17.61
N THR A 304 -32.82 10.81 -18.44
CA THR A 304 -31.90 9.65 -18.22
C THR A 304 -30.47 10.10 -18.04
N THR A 305 -29.65 9.24 -17.44
CA THR A 305 -28.20 9.47 -17.26
C THR A 305 -27.45 8.17 -17.56
N ASP A 306 -26.18 8.31 -17.90
CA ASP A 306 -25.24 7.19 -17.94
C ASP A 306 -24.37 7.25 -16.67
N PHE A 307 -24.12 6.06 -16.11
CA PHE A 307 -23.33 5.91 -14.89
C PHE A 307 -22.15 4.98 -15.15
N SER A 308 -20.95 5.54 -15.16
CA SER A 308 -19.70 4.82 -15.41
C SER A 308 -18.91 4.66 -14.13
N PHE A 309 -18.35 3.48 -13.94
CA PHE A 309 -17.40 3.25 -12.85
C PHE A 309 -16.39 2.16 -13.21
N THR A 310 -15.31 2.06 -12.43
CA THR A 310 -14.31 1.00 -12.57
C THR A 310 -14.32 0.08 -11.35
N VAL A 311 -13.98 -1.18 -11.61
CA VAL A 311 -13.78 -2.23 -10.61
C VAL A 311 -12.47 -2.97 -10.90
N PRO A 312 -11.86 -3.65 -9.91
CA PRO A 312 -10.76 -4.56 -10.17
C PRO A 312 -11.14 -5.60 -11.23
N ARG A 313 -10.27 -5.85 -12.20
CA ARG A 313 -10.52 -6.82 -13.30
C ARG A 313 -10.90 -8.20 -12.77
N ASN A 314 -10.33 -8.62 -11.64
CA ASN A 314 -10.66 -9.90 -11.02
C ASN A 314 -12.11 -9.98 -10.53
N ASP A 315 -12.72 -8.85 -10.20
CA ASP A 315 -14.10 -8.76 -9.71
C ASP A 315 -15.11 -8.42 -10.82
N TYR A 316 -14.64 -8.16 -12.03
CA TYR A 316 -15.45 -7.71 -13.16
C TYR A 316 -16.66 -8.62 -13.44
N LYS A 317 -16.46 -9.94 -13.55
CA LYS A 317 -17.55 -10.89 -13.80
C LYS A 317 -18.57 -10.91 -12.68
N LYS A 318 -18.11 -10.81 -11.44
CA LYS A 318 -18.94 -10.75 -10.24
C LYS A 318 -19.79 -9.46 -10.25
N ALA A 319 -19.16 -8.33 -10.52
CA ALA A 319 -19.83 -7.04 -10.62
C ALA A 319 -20.93 -7.05 -11.69
N LEU A 320 -20.64 -7.59 -12.89
CA LEU A 320 -21.64 -7.73 -13.95
C LEU A 320 -22.84 -8.58 -13.53
N THR A 321 -22.62 -9.74 -12.93
CA THR A 321 -23.71 -10.61 -12.47
C THR A 321 -24.58 -9.89 -11.43
N LEU A 322 -23.98 -9.12 -10.52
CA LEU A 322 -24.73 -8.33 -9.53
C LEU A 322 -25.60 -7.25 -10.20
N LEU A 323 -25.08 -6.57 -11.22
CA LEU A 323 -25.83 -5.55 -11.96
C LEU A 323 -26.94 -6.14 -12.83
N GLU A 324 -26.72 -7.26 -13.49
CA GLU A 324 -27.71 -7.98 -14.27
C GLU A 324 -28.93 -8.37 -13.43
N ASN A 325 -28.72 -8.79 -12.18
CA ASN A 325 -29.78 -9.13 -11.23
C ASN A 325 -30.69 -7.94 -10.87
N VAL A 326 -30.19 -6.71 -10.95
CA VAL A 326 -30.93 -5.50 -10.60
C VAL A 326 -31.27 -4.63 -11.81
N GLN A 327 -30.91 -5.04 -13.03
CA GLN A 327 -31.06 -4.25 -14.26
C GLN A 327 -32.48 -3.67 -14.45
N SER A 328 -33.51 -4.48 -14.28
CA SER A 328 -34.89 -4.04 -14.40
C SER A 328 -35.33 -3.06 -13.31
N GLN A 329 -34.76 -3.20 -12.08
CA GLN A 329 -35.09 -2.34 -10.94
C GLN A 329 -34.47 -0.95 -11.10
N ILE A 330 -33.23 -0.88 -11.62
CA ILE A 330 -32.53 0.37 -11.87
C ILE A 330 -32.99 1.01 -13.22
N GLY A 331 -33.71 0.29 -14.04
CA GLY A 331 -34.19 0.77 -15.33
C GLY A 331 -33.08 0.98 -16.36
N ALA A 332 -31.99 0.24 -16.27
CA ALA A 332 -30.89 0.34 -17.21
C ALA A 332 -31.23 -0.23 -18.57
N VAL A 333 -30.94 0.53 -19.62
CA VAL A 333 -31.16 0.10 -21.02
C VAL A 333 -30.15 -0.98 -21.40
N SER A 334 -28.87 -0.77 -21.06
CA SER A 334 -27.79 -1.72 -21.38
C SER A 334 -26.58 -1.48 -20.53
N PHE A 335 -25.67 -2.45 -20.52
CA PHE A 335 -24.31 -2.33 -19.99
C PHE A 335 -23.31 -2.30 -21.15
N ASP A 336 -22.38 -1.33 -21.12
CA ASP A 336 -21.23 -1.24 -22.01
C ASP A 336 -19.97 -1.39 -21.18
N CYS A 337 -19.27 -2.48 -21.34
CA CYS A 337 -18.24 -2.92 -20.41
C CYS A 337 -16.94 -3.22 -21.16
N ASP A 338 -15.80 -2.97 -20.51
CA ASP A 338 -14.47 -3.19 -21.08
C ASP A 338 -13.48 -3.58 -19.97
N ASP A 339 -12.90 -4.78 -20.07
CA ASP A 339 -11.89 -5.30 -19.14
C ASP A 339 -10.46 -5.23 -19.73
N THR A 340 -10.30 -4.55 -20.87
CA THR A 340 -9.01 -4.33 -21.55
C THR A 340 -8.51 -2.90 -21.36
N VAL A 341 -8.81 -2.30 -20.24
CA VAL A 341 -8.45 -0.92 -19.89
C VAL A 341 -7.36 -0.88 -18.80
N ALA A 342 -6.67 0.24 -18.75
CA ALA A 342 -5.71 0.53 -17.69
C ALA A 342 -5.85 1.99 -17.24
N LYS A 343 -5.59 2.23 -15.97
CA LYS A 343 -5.58 3.56 -15.35
C LYS A 343 -4.16 4.11 -15.36
N VAL A 344 -4.00 5.37 -15.80
CA VAL A 344 -2.75 6.15 -15.70
C VAL A 344 -3.04 7.42 -14.93
N SER A 345 -2.22 7.71 -13.93
CA SER A 345 -2.41 8.84 -13.04
C SER A 345 -1.14 9.64 -12.87
N ILE A 346 -1.23 10.95 -13.00
CA ILE A 346 -0.17 11.86 -12.57
C ILE A 346 -0.49 12.34 -11.16
N VAL A 347 0.53 12.42 -10.31
CA VAL A 347 0.40 12.78 -8.89
C VAL A 347 1.40 13.88 -8.55
N GLY A 348 0.96 14.91 -7.82
CA GLY A 348 1.82 15.97 -7.31
C GLY A 348 1.04 17.06 -6.60
N VAL A 349 1.48 17.44 -5.40
CA VAL A 349 0.88 18.54 -4.62
C VAL A 349 1.00 19.90 -5.31
N GLY A 350 1.98 20.07 -6.20
CA GLY A 350 2.14 21.29 -7.00
C GLY A 350 0.99 21.57 -7.97
N MET A 351 0.17 20.58 -8.30
CA MET A 351 -1.00 20.77 -9.18
C MET A 351 -2.06 21.70 -8.61
N ARG A 352 -2.17 21.83 -7.27
CA ARG A 352 -3.15 22.69 -6.59
C ARG A 352 -3.07 24.15 -7.04
N SER A 353 -1.88 24.63 -7.36
CA SER A 353 -1.62 26.05 -7.70
C SER A 353 -1.35 26.30 -9.18
N HIS A 354 -1.34 25.27 -10.02
CA HIS A 354 -0.93 25.40 -11.41
C HIS A 354 -2.04 24.99 -12.39
N SER A 355 -2.48 25.93 -13.19
CA SER A 355 -3.36 25.65 -14.33
C SER A 355 -2.57 25.01 -15.48
N GLY A 356 -3.24 24.18 -16.28
CA GLY A 356 -2.66 23.65 -17.53
C GLY A 356 -2.07 22.23 -17.42
N VAL A 357 -1.94 21.66 -16.23
CA VAL A 357 -1.44 20.28 -16.05
C VAL A 357 -2.31 19.27 -16.80
N ALA A 358 -3.63 19.34 -16.64
CA ALA A 358 -4.57 18.50 -17.36
C ALA A 358 -4.44 18.68 -18.89
N ALA A 359 -4.32 19.93 -19.35
CA ALA A 359 -4.17 20.24 -20.77
C ALA A 359 -2.88 19.61 -21.33
N THR A 360 -1.77 19.70 -20.61
CA THR A 360 -0.49 19.08 -20.99
C THR A 360 -0.64 17.56 -21.07
N MET A 361 -1.26 16.92 -20.06
CA MET A 361 -1.50 15.47 -20.06
C MET A 361 -2.34 15.05 -21.29
N PHE A 362 -3.48 15.70 -21.50
CA PHE A 362 -4.39 15.35 -22.59
C PHE A 362 -3.79 15.61 -23.96
N LYS A 363 -3.07 16.73 -24.13
CA LYS A 363 -2.34 17.05 -25.37
C LYS A 363 -1.29 15.96 -25.68
N THR A 364 -0.49 15.57 -24.70
CA THR A 364 0.55 14.55 -24.87
C THR A 364 -0.05 13.22 -25.30
N LEU A 365 -1.15 12.79 -24.68
CA LEU A 365 -1.83 11.55 -25.05
C LEU A 365 -2.46 11.63 -26.45
N ALA A 366 -3.05 12.77 -26.80
CA ALA A 366 -3.65 12.99 -28.13
C ALA A 366 -2.61 12.99 -29.26
N GLU A 367 -1.42 13.55 -29.04
CA GLU A 367 -0.32 13.55 -30.01
C GLU A 367 0.19 12.14 -30.33
N GLU A 368 0.04 11.20 -29.39
CA GLU A 368 0.36 9.78 -29.56
C GLU A 368 -0.84 8.94 -30.03
N GLY A 369 -1.96 9.56 -30.30
CA GLY A 369 -3.20 8.87 -30.74
C GLY A 369 -3.85 8.01 -29.67
N ILE A 370 -3.60 8.30 -28.39
CA ILE A 370 -4.16 7.58 -27.25
C ILE A 370 -5.50 8.21 -26.86
N ASN A 371 -6.57 7.45 -27.02
CA ASN A 371 -7.91 7.90 -26.63
C ASN A 371 -8.14 7.73 -25.13
N ILE A 372 -8.78 8.75 -24.51
CA ILE A 372 -9.15 8.75 -23.09
C ILE A 372 -10.61 8.32 -22.99
N GLN A 373 -10.90 7.28 -22.18
CA GLN A 373 -12.24 6.75 -21.97
C GLN A 373 -12.95 7.38 -20.76
N LEU A 374 -12.23 7.60 -19.65
CA LEU A 374 -12.72 8.26 -18.44
C LEU A 374 -11.64 9.20 -17.90
N ILE A 375 -12.07 10.23 -17.18
CA ILE A 375 -11.19 11.18 -16.48
C ILE A 375 -11.72 11.34 -15.07
N SER A 376 -10.82 11.28 -14.08
CA SER A 376 -11.10 11.62 -12.68
C SER A 376 -9.99 12.53 -12.16
N THR A 377 -10.36 13.54 -11.38
CA THR A 377 -9.41 14.52 -10.85
C THR A 377 -9.62 14.72 -9.36
N SER A 378 -8.52 14.95 -8.64
CA SER A 378 -8.52 15.51 -7.30
C SER A 378 -7.58 16.72 -7.23
N GLU A 379 -7.35 17.27 -6.04
CA GLU A 379 -6.42 18.39 -5.87
C GLU A 379 -4.98 18.05 -6.24
N ILE A 380 -4.57 16.77 -6.11
CA ILE A 380 -3.17 16.32 -6.26
C ILE A 380 -3.02 15.18 -7.26
N LYS A 381 -4.08 14.80 -7.97
CA LYS A 381 -4.00 13.76 -9.03
C LYS A 381 -4.93 14.04 -10.20
N ILE A 382 -4.52 13.57 -11.37
CA ILE A 382 -5.38 13.43 -12.56
C ILE A 382 -5.20 12.01 -13.04
N SER A 383 -6.30 11.27 -13.11
CA SER A 383 -6.36 9.89 -13.57
C SER A 383 -7.12 9.81 -14.89
N VAL A 384 -6.60 9.04 -15.83
CA VAL A 384 -7.28 8.72 -17.08
C VAL A 384 -7.36 7.21 -17.25
N LEU A 385 -8.46 6.76 -17.81
CA LEU A 385 -8.64 5.39 -18.26
C LEU A 385 -8.39 5.32 -19.76
N ILE A 386 -7.53 4.43 -20.19
CA ILE A 386 -7.13 4.23 -21.58
C ILE A 386 -7.16 2.74 -21.93
N ASP A 387 -7.10 2.40 -23.23
CA ASP A 387 -6.89 1.03 -23.67
C ASP A 387 -5.54 0.50 -23.15
N GLU A 388 -5.51 -0.67 -22.53
CA GLU A 388 -4.34 -1.25 -21.86
C GLU A 388 -3.13 -1.38 -22.79
N LYS A 389 -3.32 -1.62 -24.09
CA LYS A 389 -2.22 -1.75 -25.06
C LYS A 389 -1.35 -0.50 -25.16
N TYR A 390 -1.88 0.66 -24.80
CA TYR A 390 -1.15 1.93 -24.83
C TYR A 390 -0.51 2.31 -23.50
N LEU A 391 -0.70 1.53 -22.45
CA LEU A 391 -0.27 1.89 -21.09
C LEU A 391 1.19 2.31 -21.01
N GLU A 392 2.11 1.48 -21.49
CA GLU A 392 3.54 1.77 -21.37
C GLU A 392 3.96 2.98 -22.22
N LEU A 393 3.34 3.16 -23.39
CA LEU A 393 3.57 4.35 -24.23
C LEU A 393 3.09 5.60 -23.47
N ALA A 394 1.88 5.59 -22.93
CA ALA A 394 1.32 6.69 -22.16
C ALA A 394 2.23 7.10 -20.99
N VAL A 395 2.70 6.12 -20.21
CA VAL A 395 3.59 6.39 -19.07
C VAL A 395 4.90 7.02 -19.53
N ARG A 396 5.53 6.52 -20.60
CA ARG A 396 6.79 7.05 -21.13
C ARG A 396 6.66 8.49 -21.65
N VAL A 397 5.63 8.75 -22.45
CA VAL A 397 5.47 10.10 -23.02
C VAL A 397 5.07 11.13 -21.98
N LEU A 398 4.24 10.75 -21.00
CA LEU A 398 3.89 11.62 -19.88
C LEU A 398 5.10 11.89 -18.98
N HIS A 399 5.92 10.88 -18.67
CA HIS A 399 7.15 11.04 -17.89
C HIS A 399 8.10 12.04 -18.55
N LYS A 400 8.25 11.98 -19.87
CA LYS A 400 9.02 12.93 -20.65
C LYS A 400 8.37 14.32 -20.67
N ALA A 401 7.06 14.41 -20.91
CA ALA A 401 6.33 15.68 -21.00
C ALA A 401 6.40 16.50 -19.69
N PHE A 402 6.40 15.82 -18.54
CA PHE A 402 6.54 16.43 -17.22
C PHE A 402 7.98 16.51 -16.72
N ASN A 403 8.97 16.17 -17.55
CA ASN A 403 10.41 16.24 -17.25
C ASN A 403 10.82 15.52 -15.95
N LEU A 404 10.24 14.35 -15.67
CA LEU A 404 10.43 13.65 -14.40
C LEU A 404 11.78 12.95 -14.26
N ALA A 405 12.57 12.85 -15.32
CA ALA A 405 13.94 12.34 -15.30
C ALA A 405 14.95 13.34 -14.70
N ALA A 406 14.68 14.64 -14.79
CA ALA A 406 15.56 15.67 -14.27
C ALA A 406 15.52 15.77 -12.74
N GLU A 407 16.67 16.04 -12.10
CA GLU A 407 16.68 16.49 -10.70
C GLU A 407 16.22 17.95 -10.67
N ASN A 408 15.12 18.22 -10.01
CA ASN A 408 14.60 19.57 -9.75
C ASN A 408 15.25 20.16 -8.51
#